data_17af068dc15613ffb7298c79af252953
#
_entry.id   17af068dc15613ffb7298c79af252953
#
_cell.length_a   1.000
_cell.length_b   1.000
_cell.length_c   1.000
_cell.angle_alpha   90.00
_cell.angle_beta   90.00
_cell.angle_gamma   90.00
#
_symmetry.space_group_name_H-M   'P 1'
#
loop_
_entity.id
_entity.type
_entity.pdbx_description
1 polymer ?
#
loop_
_entity_poly.entity_id
_entity_poly.type
_entity_poly.pdbx_seq_one_letter_code
_entity_poly.pdbx_strand_id
1 'polypeptide(L)'
;MFEWIQIYDHAALLWLQEHFRNAVLNTFMASYTRLGNGGLLIFLALAFLLVRKETRRYALIGLCGLAVGYGAIHLVKITVTRPRPFVTYAGELIPLARIDDPNSFPSGHSGSCFAVSTAWTRALPRGRKLPGIIALCLAGLMAFSRLYVGVHYPSDVAAGILIGVLGGLAGAWLYMRGEKYWLEKKKGPDIR
;
A
#
# COMPACT_ATOMS: atom_id res chain seq x y z
N MET A 1 17.33 -10.34 -13.59
CA MET A 1 16.84 -8.93 -13.59
C MET A 1 17.27 -8.17 -12.34
N PHE A 2 17.32 -8.80 -11.15
CA PHE A 2 17.59 -8.10 -9.87
C PHE A 2 19.03 -8.25 -9.35
N GLU A 3 19.94 -8.88 -10.07
CA GLU A 3 21.27 -9.27 -9.59
C GLU A 3 22.08 -8.11 -9.01
N TRP A 4 22.11 -6.98 -9.69
CA TRP A 4 22.88 -5.81 -9.26
C TRP A 4 22.27 -5.10 -8.03
N ILE A 5 20.95 -5.11 -7.85
CA ILE A 5 20.29 -4.49 -6.68
C ILE A 5 20.18 -5.46 -5.49
N GLN A 6 20.27 -6.76 -5.76
CA GLN A 6 20.07 -7.79 -4.75
C GLN A 6 21.14 -7.77 -3.66
N ILE A 7 22.35 -7.37 -3.99
CA ILE A 7 23.46 -7.20 -3.03
C ILE A 7 23.10 -6.11 -2.00
N TYR A 8 22.60 -4.97 -2.46
CA TYR A 8 22.20 -3.86 -1.59
C TYR A 8 20.95 -4.19 -0.80
N ASP A 9 19.97 -4.84 -1.43
CA ASP A 9 18.75 -5.31 -0.79
C ASP A 9 19.05 -6.29 0.36
N HIS A 10 19.96 -7.25 0.13
CA HIS A 10 20.38 -8.22 1.13
C HIS A 10 21.12 -7.56 2.29
N ALA A 11 22.13 -6.75 1.98
CA ALA A 11 22.89 -6.03 3.00
C ALA A 11 22.02 -5.15 3.89
N ALA A 12 21.05 -4.44 3.31
CA ALA A 12 20.11 -3.60 4.05
C ALA A 12 19.21 -4.42 4.98
N LEU A 13 18.74 -5.60 4.55
CA LEU A 13 17.91 -6.48 5.39
C LEU A 13 18.71 -7.11 6.53
N LEU A 14 19.95 -7.55 6.29
CA LEU A 14 20.84 -8.03 7.33
C LEU A 14 21.11 -6.96 8.36
N TRP A 15 21.50 -5.76 7.91
CA TRP A 15 21.77 -4.64 8.80
C TRP A 15 20.55 -4.29 9.67
N LEU A 16 19.35 -4.28 9.08
CA LEU A 16 18.11 -4.03 9.81
C LEU A 16 17.83 -5.14 10.83
N GLN A 17 18.07 -6.39 10.47
CA GLN A 17 17.89 -7.54 11.38
C GLN A 17 18.84 -7.46 12.57
N GLU A 18 20.11 -7.12 12.36
CA GLU A 18 21.14 -7.08 13.38
C GLU A 18 20.98 -5.91 14.34
N HIS A 19 20.59 -4.73 13.84
CA HIS A 19 20.64 -3.51 14.64
C HIS A 19 19.29 -3.11 15.25
N PHE A 20 18.16 -3.52 14.66
CA PHE A 20 16.84 -3.08 15.11
C PHE A 20 16.00 -4.16 15.77
N ARG A 21 16.28 -5.44 15.55
CA ARG A 21 15.45 -6.50 16.11
C ARG A 21 15.64 -6.64 17.62
N ASN A 22 14.51 -6.59 18.33
CA ASN A 22 14.41 -6.92 19.74
C ASN A 22 13.01 -7.46 20.03
N ALA A 23 12.81 -8.10 21.19
CA ALA A 23 11.57 -8.81 21.53
C ALA A 23 10.31 -7.92 21.43
N VAL A 24 10.39 -6.66 21.86
CA VAL A 24 9.26 -5.71 21.86
C VAL A 24 8.90 -5.33 20.43
N LEU A 25 9.88 -4.87 19.64
CA LEU A 25 9.65 -4.48 18.25
C LEU A 25 9.28 -5.67 17.36
N ASN A 26 9.83 -6.87 17.62
CA ASN A 26 9.47 -8.08 16.89
C ASN A 26 7.98 -8.39 17.06
N THR A 27 7.47 -8.36 18.29
CA THR A 27 6.05 -8.60 18.59
C THR A 27 5.16 -7.52 17.98
N PHE A 28 5.56 -6.26 18.11
CA PHE A 28 4.82 -5.13 17.55
C PHE A 28 4.75 -5.19 16.03
N MET A 29 5.89 -5.32 15.35
CA MET A 29 5.95 -5.31 13.89
C MET A 29 5.29 -6.54 13.25
N ALA A 30 5.45 -7.72 13.88
CA ALA A 30 4.76 -8.94 13.45
C ALA A 30 3.24 -8.83 13.60
N SER A 31 2.75 -8.17 14.65
CA SER A 31 1.32 -7.92 14.86
C SER A 31 0.80 -6.85 13.91
N TYR A 32 1.53 -5.75 13.76
CA TYR A 32 1.15 -4.64 12.89
C TYR A 32 1.06 -5.07 11.41
N THR A 33 2.04 -5.82 10.94
CA THR A 33 2.06 -6.29 9.54
C THR A 33 0.85 -7.18 9.20
N ARG A 34 0.29 -7.91 10.18
CA ARG A 34 -0.92 -8.73 9.98
C ARG A 34 -2.16 -7.89 9.67
N LEU A 35 -2.21 -6.62 10.10
CA LEU A 35 -3.31 -5.70 9.78
C LEU A 35 -3.43 -5.45 8.28
N GLY A 36 -2.36 -5.61 7.52
CA GLY A 36 -2.35 -5.49 6.07
C GLY A 36 -2.65 -6.79 5.31
N ASN A 37 -2.88 -7.90 6.00
CA ASN A 37 -3.10 -9.19 5.34
C ASN A 37 -4.36 -9.19 4.47
N GLY A 38 -4.17 -9.54 3.18
CA GLY A 38 -5.24 -9.66 2.20
C GLY A 38 -5.96 -8.35 1.83
N GLY A 39 -5.51 -7.21 2.34
CA GLY A 39 -6.24 -5.94 2.16
C GLY A 39 -7.60 -5.92 2.87
N LEU A 40 -7.97 -7.00 3.58
CA LEU A 40 -9.28 -7.16 4.20
C LEU A 40 -9.60 -6.02 5.19
N LEU A 41 -8.64 -5.65 6.05
CA LEU A 41 -8.88 -4.57 7.01
C LEU A 41 -9.03 -3.21 6.34
N ILE A 42 -8.27 -2.95 5.26
CA ILE A 42 -8.44 -1.75 4.44
C ILE A 42 -9.84 -1.76 3.81
N PHE A 43 -10.25 -2.89 3.25
CA PHE A 43 -11.59 -3.04 2.68
C PHE A 43 -12.69 -2.85 3.72
N LEU A 44 -12.59 -3.46 4.90
CA LEU A 44 -13.56 -3.31 5.99
C LEU A 44 -13.63 -1.87 6.50
N ALA A 45 -12.47 -1.20 6.65
CA ALA A 45 -12.43 0.21 7.02
C ALA A 45 -13.11 1.10 5.98
N LEU A 46 -12.87 0.85 4.70
CA LEU A 46 -13.53 1.57 3.60
C LEU A 46 -15.03 1.27 3.55
N ALA A 47 -15.42 0.02 3.74
CA ALA A 47 -16.83 -0.39 3.82
C ALA A 47 -17.55 0.30 4.99
N PHE A 48 -16.91 0.36 6.18
CA PHE A 48 -17.45 1.09 7.33
C PHE A 48 -17.67 2.58 7.03
N LEU A 49 -16.72 3.22 6.34
CA LEU A 49 -16.85 4.62 5.94
C LEU A 49 -17.93 4.86 4.89
N LEU A 50 -18.38 3.84 4.16
CA LEU A 50 -19.50 3.96 3.20
C LEU A 50 -20.85 4.15 3.89
N VAL A 51 -20.99 3.73 5.15
CA VAL A 51 -22.27 3.80 5.91
C VAL A 51 -22.70 5.24 6.15
N ARG A 52 -21.75 6.12 6.47
CA ARG A 52 -22.05 7.52 6.76
C ARG A 52 -22.01 8.38 5.49
N LYS A 53 -23.01 9.23 5.27
CA LYS A 53 -23.10 10.11 4.10
C LYS A 53 -21.89 11.05 3.98
N GLU A 54 -21.38 11.55 5.11
CA GLU A 54 -20.25 12.49 5.18
C GLU A 54 -18.91 11.87 4.76
N THR A 55 -18.73 10.57 5.01
CA THR A 55 -17.48 9.84 4.73
C THR A 55 -17.53 9.03 3.45
N ARG A 56 -18.74 8.76 2.92
CA ARG A 56 -18.96 7.90 1.73
C ARG A 56 -18.12 8.32 0.52
N ARG A 57 -18.02 9.62 0.27
CA ARG A 57 -17.22 10.15 -0.84
C ARG A 57 -15.75 9.74 -0.71
N TYR A 58 -15.19 9.87 0.48
CA TYR A 58 -13.79 9.50 0.74
C TYR A 58 -13.57 7.99 0.67
N ALA A 59 -14.54 7.21 1.13
CA ALA A 59 -14.51 5.75 1.00
C ALA A 59 -14.46 5.32 -0.47
N LEU A 60 -15.33 5.89 -1.32
CA LEU A 60 -15.36 5.60 -2.76
C LEU A 60 -14.06 6.01 -3.45
N ILE A 61 -13.50 7.18 -3.11
CA ILE A 61 -12.21 7.62 -3.64
C ILE A 61 -11.09 6.65 -3.21
N GLY A 62 -11.09 6.21 -1.94
CA GLY A 62 -10.15 5.21 -1.44
C GLY A 62 -10.27 3.87 -2.15
N LEU A 63 -11.51 3.39 -2.39
CA LEU A 63 -11.77 2.17 -3.14
C LEU A 63 -11.30 2.26 -4.60
N CYS A 64 -11.52 3.39 -5.27
CA CYS A 64 -10.99 3.62 -6.62
C CYS A 64 -9.45 3.62 -6.62
N GLY A 65 -8.82 4.28 -5.66
CA GLY A 65 -7.36 4.26 -5.50
C GLY A 65 -6.83 2.86 -5.27
N LEU A 66 -7.48 2.10 -4.36
CA LEU A 66 -7.14 0.71 -4.08
C LEU A 66 -7.28 -0.17 -5.33
N ALA A 67 -8.41 -0.07 -6.03
CA ALA A 67 -8.67 -0.88 -7.22
C ALA A 67 -7.60 -0.66 -8.31
N VAL A 68 -7.26 0.60 -8.61
CA VAL A 68 -6.23 0.93 -9.61
C VAL A 68 -4.84 0.49 -9.12
N GLY A 69 -4.48 0.82 -7.89
CA GLY A 69 -3.16 0.51 -7.34
C GLY A 69 -2.95 -1.00 -7.16
N TYR A 70 -3.93 -1.70 -6.57
CA TYR A 70 -3.85 -3.15 -6.37
C TYR A 70 -3.89 -3.90 -7.71
N GLY A 71 -4.71 -3.47 -8.66
CA GLY A 71 -4.74 -4.04 -10.01
C GLY A 71 -3.39 -3.94 -10.72
N ALA A 72 -2.74 -2.77 -10.65
CA ALA A 72 -1.41 -2.56 -11.21
C ALA A 72 -0.35 -3.44 -10.51
N ILE A 73 -0.39 -3.54 -9.17
CA ILE A 73 0.50 -4.42 -8.40
C ILE A 73 0.31 -5.88 -8.81
N HIS A 74 -0.94 -6.33 -8.90
CA HIS A 74 -1.24 -7.71 -9.27
C HIS A 74 -0.75 -8.04 -10.68
N LEU A 75 -0.95 -7.13 -11.63
CA LEU A 75 -0.44 -7.28 -13.00
C LEU A 75 1.08 -7.42 -13.04
N VAL A 76 1.82 -6.56 -12.31
CA VAL A 76 3.28 -6.69 -12.22
C VAL A 76 3.69 -7.99 -11.54
N LYS A 77 2.95 -8.39 -10.49
CA LYS A 77 3.27 -9.59 -9.69
C LYS A 77 3.13 -10.90 -10.46
N ILE A 78 2.19 -11.00 -11.39
CA ILE A 78 2.04 -12.19 -12.26
C ILE A 78 3.04 -12.20 -13.42
N THR A 79 3.66 -11.06 -13.76
CA THR A 79 4.63 -10.96 -14.84
C THR A 79 6.08 -11.03 -14.37
N VAL A 80 6.35 -10.64 -13.13
CA VAL A 80 7.70 -10.59 -12.54
C VAL A 80 7.80 -11.57 -11.39
N THR A 81 8.61 -12.61 -11.57
CA THR A 81 8.87 -13.60 -10.52
C THR A 81 10.13 -13.21 -9.74
N ARG A 82 10.01 -13.07 -8.42
CA ARG A 82 11.14 -12.86 -7.52
C ARG A 82 10.93 -13.66 -6.23
N PRO A 83 11.84 -14.60 -5.90
CA PRO A 83 11.74 -15.33 -4.64
C PRO A 83 11.91 -14.38 -3.44
N ARG A 84 11.32 -14.75 -2.31
CA ARG A 84 11.39 -13.92 -1.10
C ARG A 84 12.77 -13.96 -0.45
N PRO A 85 13.14 -12.91 0.34
CA PRO A 85 14.45 -12.84 1.00
C PRO A 85 14.78 -14.08 1.81
N PHE A 86 13.88 -14.55 2.64
CA PHE A 86 14.08 -15.73 3.49
C PHE A 86 14.16 -17.07 2.73
N VAL A 87 13.73 -17.09 1.46
CA VAL A 87 13.89 -18.26 0.57
C VAL A 87 15.27 -18.22 -0.09
N THR A 88 15.66 -17.05 -0.58
CA THR A 88 16.95 -16.88 -1.27
C THR A 88 18.13 -16.98 -0.30
N TYR A 89 17.98 -16.43 0.89
CA TYR A 89 19.02 -16.38 1.94
C TYR A 89 18.57 -17.17 3.17
N ALA A 90 18.22 -18.44 2.93
CA ALA A 90 17.79 -19.34 3.99
C ALA A 90 18.91 -19.54 5.01
N GLY A 91 18.59 -19.36 6.29
CA GLY A 91 19.54 -19.43 7.40
C GLY A 91 20.18 -18.10 7.80
N GLU A 92 20.22 -17.09 6.90
CA GLU A 92 20.74 -15.76 7.21
C GLU A 92 19.60 -14.79 7.56
N LEU A 93 18.54 -14.79 6.75
CA LEU A 93 17.38 -13.93 6.94
C LEU A 93 16.21 -14.71 7.57
N ILE A 94 15.91 -14.41 8.82
CA ILE A 94 14.87 -15.08 9.60
C ILE A 94 13.57 -14.28 9.50
N PRO A 95 12.50 -14.81 8.85
CA PRO A 95 11.22 -14.10 8.75
C PRO A 95 10.48 -14.14 10.10
N LEU A 96 9.87 -13.01 10.48
CA LEU A 96 8.99 -12.91 11.66
C LEU A 96 7.50 -13.06 11.32
N ALA A 97 7.18 -13.28 10.04
CA ALA A 97 5.80 -13.47 9.57
C ALA A 97 5.77 -14.61 8.55
N ARG A 98 4.74 -15.45 8.63
CA ARG A 98 4.49 -16.49 7.63
C ARG A 98 3.77 -15.88 6.43
N ILE A 99 4.26 -16.21 5.22
CA ILE A 99 3.69 -15.75 3.94
C ILE A 99 3.62 -16.95 3.00
N ASP A 100 2.44 -17.20 2.46
CA ASP A 100 2.21 -18.34 1.54
C ASP A 100 2.46 -17.96 0.07
N ASP A 101 2.36 -16.67 -0.29
CA ASP A 101 2.65 -16.18 -1.64
C ASP A 101 4.16 -16.21 -1.92
N PRO A 102 4.62 -16.98 -2.93
CA PRO A 102 6.05 -17.16 -3.22
C PRO A 102 6.72 -15.91 -3.80
N ASN A 103 5.96 -15.02 -4.45
CA ASN A 103 6.50 -13.86 -5.13
C ASN A 103 6.65 -12.65 -4.20
N SER A 104 7.89 -12.11 -4.11
CA SER A 104 8.16 -10.92 -3.30
C SER A 104 7.83 -9.62 -4.03
N PHE A 105 8.03 -9.53 -5.34
CA PHE A 105 7.94 -8.28 -6.10
C PHE A 105 6.59 -8.09 -6.80
N PRO A 106 6.02 -6.89 -6.76
CA PRO A 106 6.26 -5.83 -5.79
C PRO A 106 5.51 -6.05 -4.48
N SER A 107 5.79 -5.25 -3.42
CA SER A 107 5.11 -5.37 -2.13
C SER A 107 3.65 -4.92 -2.20
N GLY A 108 2.73 -5.89 -2.11
CA GLY A 108 1.28 -5.63 -2.14
C GLY A 108 0.78 -4.82 -0.93
N HIS A 109 1.29 -5.10 0.28
CA HIS A 109 0.93 -4.36 1.49
C HIS A 109 1.31 -2.88 1.38
N SER A 110 2.56 -2.61 0.97
CA SER A 110 3.04 -1.23 0.78
C SER A 110 2.20 -0.50 -0.26
N GLY A 111 2.00 -1.11 -1.41
CA GLY A 111 1.26 -0.47 -2.49
C GLY A 111 -0.21 -0.22 -2.18
N SER A 112 -0.92 -1.17 -1.58
CA SER A 112 -2.34 -0.99 -1.20
C SER A 112 -2.52 0.13 -0.18
N CYS A 113 -1.66 0.17 0.87
CA CYS A 113 -1.73 1.23 1.88
C CYS A 113 -1.43 2.60 1.27
N PHE A 114 -0.40 2.71 0.41
CA PHE A 114 -0.09 3.97 -0.26
C PHE A 114 -1.14 4.39 -1.29
N ALA A 115 -1.79 3.46 -1.99
CA ALA A 115 -2.86 3.77 -2.93
C ALA A 115 -4.05 4.44 -2.23
N VAL A 116 -4.52 3.87 -1.12
CA VAL A 116 -5.64 4.44 -0.35
C VAL A 116 -5.26 5.77 0.29
N SER A 117 -4.12 5.83 0.99
CA SER A 117 -3.70 7.04 1.72
C SER A 117 -3.42 8.21 0.77
N THR A 118 -2.83 7.95 -0.40
CA THR A 118 -2.59 8.97 -1.44
C THR A 118 -3.91 9.45 -2.03
N ALA A 119 -4.84 8.55 -2.35
CA ALA A 119 -6.17 8.92 -2.87
C ALA A 119 -6.92 9.82 -1.88
N TRP A 120 -6.90 9.50 -0.58
CA TRP A 120 -7.50 10.33 0.46
C TRP A 120 -6.82 11.69 0.59
N THR A 121 -5.50 11.71 0.69
CA THR A 121 -4.73 12.96 0.80
C THR A 121 -5.01 13.88 -0.38
N ARG A 122 -5.17 13.33 -1.59
CA ARG A 122 -5.52 14.09 -2.79
C ARG A 122 -6.94 14.67 -2.71
N ALA A 123 -7.90 13.90 -2.18
CA ALA A 123 -9.31 14.28 -2.10
C ALA A 123 -9.65 15.27 -0.98
N LEU A 124 -8.88 15.27 0.11
CA LEU A 124 -9.12 16.15 1.25
C LEU A 124 -8.90 17.63 0.87
N PRO A 125 -9.71 18.58 1.42
CA PRO A 125 -9.51 20.01 1.26
C PRO A 125 -8.11 20.45 1.71
N ARG A 126 -7.58 21.52 1.08
CA ARG A 126 -6.23 22.04 1.39
C ARG A 126 -6.01 22.35 2.88
N GLY A 127 -7.01 22.88 3.57
CA GLY A 127 -6.95 23.18 5.02
C GLY A 127 -7.19 21.98 5.97
N ARG A 128 -7.47 20.78 5.45
CA ARG A 128 -7.81 19.60 6.25
C ARG A 128 -7.01 18.35 5.82
N LYS A 129 -5.71 18.50 5.59
CA LYS A 129 -4.83 17.42 5.11
C LYS A 129 -4.36 16.47 6.20
N LEU A 130 -4.49 16.83 7.47
CA LEU A 130 -3.95 16.05 8.59
C LEU A 130 -4.38 14.56 8.58
N PRO A 131 -5.66 14.17 8.37
CA PRO A 131 -6.02 12.76 8.31
C PRO A 131 -5.32 12.00 7.17
N GLY A 132 -5.11 12.63 6.01
CA GLY A 132 -4.37 12.06 4.90
C GLY A 132 -2.88 11.86 5.21
N ILE A 133 -2.27 12.83 5.90
CA ILE A 133 -0.86 12.73 6.34
C ILE A 133 -0.71 11.59 7.35
N ILE A 134 -1.61 11.48 8.32
CA ILE A 134 -1.61 10.36 9.28
C ILE A 134 -1.72 9.02 8.54
N ALA A 135 -2.64 8.92 7.56
CA ALA A 135 -2.78 7.71 6.75
C ALA A 135 -1.50 7.38 5.96
N LEU A 136 -0.79 8.38 5.42
CA LEU A 136 0.51 8.19 4.75
C LEU A 136 1.60 7.74 5.73
N CYS A 137 1.64 8.28 6.95
CA CYS A 137 2.58 7.82 7.98
C CYS A 137 2.32 6.36 8.37
N LEU A 138 1.05 5.97 8.54
CA LEU A 138 0.67 4.58 8.80
C LEU A 138 1.02 3.66 7.62
N ALA A 139 0.83 4.12 6.37
CA ALA A 139 1.27 3.41 5.18
C ALA A 139 2.79 3.23 5.15
N GLY A 140 3.56 4.26 5.55
CA GLY A 140 5.01 4.18 5.70
C GLY A 140 5.44 3.16 6.76
N LEU A 141 4.77 3.16 7.91
CA LEU A 141 5.00 2.17 8.96
C LEU A 141 4.67 0.74 8.46
N MET A 142 3.59 0.58 7.68
CA MET A 142 3.27 -0.71 7.04
C MET A 142 4.38 -1.14 6.08
N ALA A 143 4.86 -0.24 5.22
CA ALA A 143 5.95 -0.52 4.29
C ALA A 143 7.24 -0.92 5.04
N PHE A 144 7.60 -0.19 6.10
CA PHE A 144 8.73 -0.51 6.95
C PHE A 144 8.56 -1.87 7.65
N SER A 145 7.36 -2.19 8.12
CA SER A 145 7.10 -3.47 8.77
C SER A 145 7.42 -4.67 7.86
N ARG A 146 7.25 -4.53 6.53
CA ARG A 146 7.57 -5.60 5.57
C ARG A 146 9.06 -5.90 5.47
N LEU A 147 9.89 -4.85 5.61
CA LEU A 147 11.34 -4.98 5.70
C LEU A 147 11.74 -5.60 7.04
N TYR A 148 11.18 -5.05 8.12
CA TYR A 148 11.48 -5.47 9.47
C TYR A 148 11.20 -6.96 9.71
N VAL A 149 10.04 -7.45 9.24
CA VAL A 149 9.70 -8.87 9.37
C VAL A 149 10.43 -9.77 8.35
N GLY A 150 11.24 -9.20 7.45
CA GLY A 150 12.13 -9.95 6.55
C GLY A 150 11.43 -10.66 5.39
N VAL A 151 10.29 -10.17 4.91
CA VAL A 151 9.48 -10.86 3.88
C VAL A 151 9.50 -10.17 2.51
N HIS A 152 10.06 -8.96 2.43
CA HIS A 152 10.26 -8.19 1.20
C HIS A 152 11.62 -7.51 1.19
N TYR A 153 12.19 -7.36 0.00
CA TYR A 153 13.37 -6.55 -0.23
C TYR A 153 13.03 -5.05 -0.22
N PRO A 154 13.99 -4.15 0.12
CA PRO A 154 13.82 -2.70 -0.02
C PRO A 154 13.29 -2.27 -1.39
N SER A 155 13.81 -2.84 -2.46
CA SER A 155 13.36 -2.54 -3.82
C SER A 155 11.92 -3.00 -4.10
N ASP A 156 11.44 -4.11 -3.51
CA ASP A 156 10.04 -4.54 -3.61
C ASP A 156 9.10 -3.53 -2.96
N VAL A 157 9.51 -3.01 -1.80
CA VAL A 157 8.77 -2.02 -1.03
C VAL A 157 8.73 -0.70 -1.77
N ALA A 158 9.87 -0.23 -2.30
CA ALA A 158 9.96 1.00 -3.08
C ALA A 158 9.08 0.95 -4.33
N ALA A 159 9.13 -0.16 -5.08
CA ALA A 159 8.26 -0.38 -6.24
C ALA A 159 6.78 -0.41 -5.84
N GLY A 160 6.44 -1.10 -4.75
CA GLY A 160 5.08 -1.12 -4.22
C GLY A 160 4.57 0.27 -3.85
N ILE A 161 5.37 1.09 -3.15
CA ILE A 161 5.06 2.47 -2.82
C ILE A 161 4.80 3.30 -4.08
N LEU A 162 5.70 3.23 -5.06
CA LEU A 162 5.59 3.99 -6.31
C LEU A 162 4.29 3.64 -7.06
N ILE A 163 4.03 2.34 -7.26
CA ILE A 163 2.81 1.87 -7.93
C ILE A 163 1.57 2.29 -7.12
N GLY A 164 1.62 2.17 -5.80
CA GLY A 164 0.54 2.57 -4.91
C GLY A 164 0.22 4.07 -5.00
N VAL A 165 1.25 4.93 -4.96
CA VAL A 165 1.08 6.39 -5.10
C VAL A 165 0.47 6.74 -6.45
N LEU A 166 1.02 6.21 -7.55
CA LEU A 166 0.51 6.47 -8.90
C LEU A 166 -0.93 5.95 -9.06
N GLY A 167 -1.22 4.74 -8.57
CA GLY A 167 -2.56 4.16 -8.57
C GLY A 167 -3.56 4.96 -7.74
N GLY A 168 -3.14 5.44 -6.57
CA GLY A 168 -3.95 6.29 -5.71
C GLY A 168 -4.29 7.64 -6.36
N LEU A 169 -3.32 8.28 -6.99
CA LEU A 169 -3.54 9.53 -7.75
C LEU A 169 -4.48 9.32 -8.94
N ALA A 170 -4.26 8.25 -9.71
CA ALA A 170 -5.09 7.91 -10.86
C ALA A 170 -6.53 7.56 -10.44
N GLY A 171 -6.71 6.73 -9.42
CA GLY A 171 -8.04 6.36 -8.91
C GLY A 171 -8.80 7.55 -8.35
N ALA A 172 -8.15 8.44 -7.60
CA ALA A 172 -8.76 9.68 -7.13
C ALA A 172 -9.15 10.60 -8.29
N TRP A 173 -8.30 10.73 -9.31
CA TRP A 173 -8.60 11.53 -10.50
C TRP A 173 -9.80 10.97 -11.28
N LEU A 174 -9.83 9.65 -11.51
CA LEU A 174 -10.94 8.99 -12.21
C LEU A 174 -12.27 9.21 -11.49
N TYR A 175 -12.29 8.99 -10.16
CA TYR A 175 -13.50 9.23 -9.37
C TYR A 175 -13.97 10.67 -9.44
N MET A 176 -13.09 11.65 -9.18
CA MET A 176 -13.46 13.07 -9.15
C MET A 176 -13.92 13.57 -10.52
N ARG A 177 -13.34 13.05 -11.61
CA ARG A 177 -13.75 13.39 -12.97
C ARG A 177 -15.13 12.81 -13.29
N GLY A 178 -15.39 11.57 -12.91
CA GLY A 178 -16.71 10.94 -13.07
C GLY A 178 -17.80 11.65 -12.25
N GLU A 179 -17.48 12.00 -10.99
CA GLU A 179 -18.39 12.77 -10.12
C GLU A 179 -18.77 14.11 -10.74
N LYS A 180 -17.79 14.86 -11.27
CA LYS A 180 -18.03 16.13 -11.95
C LYS A 180 -18.93 15.98 -13.17
N TYR A 181 -18.63 15.03 -14.05
CA TYR A 181 -19.43 14.73 -15.24
C TYR A 181 -20.89 14.39 -14.88
N TRP A 182 -21.10 13.58 -13.85
CA TRP A 182 -22.45 13.20 -13.42
C TRP A 182 -23.24 14.37 -12.84
N LEU A 183 -22.60 15.27 -12.08
CA LEU A 183 -23.21 16.46 -11.53
C LEU A 183 -23.58 17.46 -12.63
N GLU A 184 -22.76 17.63 -13.65
CA GLU A 184 -23.03 18.49 -14.81
C GLU A 184 -24.24 17.95 -15.60
N LYS A 185 -24.29 16.64 -15.84
CA LYS A 185 -25.42 16.00 -16.54
C LYS A 185 -26.76 16.15 -15.78
N LYS A 186 -26.71 16.14 -14.44
CA LYS A 186 -27.92 16.34 -13.61
C LYS A 186 -28.46 17.78 -13.64
N LYS A 187 -27.65 18.77 -13.92
CA LYS A 187 -28.09 20.18 -13.99
C LYS A 187 -28.94 20.49 -15.21
N GLY A 188 -28.96 19.60 -16.22
CA GLY A 188 -29.68 19.81 -17.47
C GLY A 188 -29.01 20.86 -18.36
N PRO A 189 -29.48 21.06 -19.62
CA PRO A 189 -29.08 22.22 -20.44
C PRO A 189 -29.58 23.49 -19.76
N ASP A 190 -28.72 24.52 -19.69
CA ASP A 190 -29.08 25.85 -19.27
C ASP A 190 -30.14 26.38 -20.29
N ILE A 191 -31.40 26.28 -19.92
CA ILE A 191 -32.49 26.86 -20.72
C ILE A 191 -32.42 28.39 -20.47
N ARG A 192 -31.64 29.08 -21.28
CA ARG A 192 -31.72 30.54 -21.44
C ARG A 192 -32.74 30.89 -22.50
#